data_1c36efd6d683d01c65346c2eb486d529
#
_entry.id   1c36efd6d683d01c65346c2eb486d529
#
_cell.length_a   1.000
_cell.length_b   1.000
_cell.length_c   1.000
_cell.angle_alpha   90.00
_cell.angle_beta   90.00
_cell.angle_gamma   90.00
#
_symmetry.space_group_name_H-M   'P 1'
#
loop_
_entity.id
_entity.type
_entity.pdbx_description
1 polymer ?
#
loop_
_entity_poly.entity_id
_entity_poly.type
_entity_poly.pdbx_seq_one_letter_code
_entity_poly.pdbx_strand_id
1 'polypeptide(L)'
;APMTTSPGWKPLAAVTGNGKVFNRSFLFSDDGKVAARYDKINMFDVTLGGGETYLESATVEPGTKAVLVEGPMGAKIGMSICYDLRFAPLYNAYAKAGVEIVTIPSAFTVPTGQAHWETLIRARAIEAMSFVIAPAQGGRHDDGRATYGHSMIVDPWGKVLAKLDHDELGFIVADLDLEMVAATRAKIPAWQ
;
A
#
# COMPACT_ATOMS: atom_id res chain seq x y z
N ALA A 1 11.99 -2.32 30.83
CA ALA A 1 10.91 -1.83 31.70
C ALA A 1 9.61 -1.82 30.88
N PRO A 2 8.49 -2.36 31.38
CA PRO A 2 7.22 -2.28 30.67
C PRO A 2 6.78 -0.82 30.58
N MET A 3 6.44 -0.37 29.37
CA MET A 3 5.82 0.94 29.17
C MET A 3 4.49 0.98 29.89
N THR A 4 4.35 1.91 30.85
CA THR A 4 3.08 2.19 31.51
C THR A 4 2.18 2.91 30.51
N THR A 5 1.06 2.28 30.15
CA THR A 5 0.05 2.89 29.27
C THR A 5 -0.72 3.95 30.04
N SER A 6 -0.79 5.16 29.51
CA SER A 6 -1.72 6.20 30.01
C SER A 6 -3.17 5.70 29.88
N PRO A 7 -4.07 6.05 30.82
CA PRO A 7 -5.48 5.67 30.74
C PRO A 7 -6.09 6.19 29.43
N GLY A 8 -6.61 5.30 28.60
CA GLY A 8 -7.26 5.63 27.32
C GLY A 8 -6.45 5.30 26.06
N TRP A 9 -5.15 5.00 26.14
CA TRP A 9 -4.37 4.58 24.99
C TRP A 9 -4.69 3.13 24.63
N LYS A 10 -5.21 2.90 23.42
CA LYS A 10 -5.38 1.55 22.88
C LYS A 10 -4.22 1.25 21.93
N PRO A 11 -3.55 0.11 22.06
CA PRO A 11 -2.46 -0.24 21.14
C PRO A 11 -2.97 -0.26 19.70
N LEU A 12 -2.21 0.37 18.80
CA LEU A 12 -2.50 0.37 17.37
C LEU A 12 -2.37 -1.02 16.76
N ALA A 13 -1.49 -1.87 17.31
CA ALA A 13 -1.39 -3.27 16.95
C ALA A 13 -2.36 -4.09 17.81
N ALA A 14 -3.30 -4.79 17.17
CA ALA A 14 -4.14 -5.76 17.85
C ALA A 14 -3.53 -7.15 17.68
N VAL A 15 -3.26 -7.82 18.81
CA VAL A 15 -2.99 -9.26 18.83
C VAL A 15 -4.35 -9.96 18.81
N THR A 16 -4.53 -10.89 17.90
CA THR A 16 -5.76 -11.68 17.77
C THR A 16 -5.87 -12.71 18.89
N GLY A 17 -7.06 -13.26 19.10
CA GLY A 17 -7.28 -14.30 20.13
C GLY A 17 -6.45 -15.59 19.92
N ASN A 18 -5.92 -15.80 18.70
CA ASN A 18 -5.04 -16.92 18.35
C ASN A 18 -3.54 -16.56 18.41
N GLY A 19 -3.19 -15.36 18.92
CA GLY A 19 -1.80 -14.91 19.07
C GLY A 19 -1.16 -14.32 17.80
N LYS A 20 -1.89 -14.22 16.68
CA LYS A 20 -1.40 -13.54 15.48
C LYS A 20 -1.52 -12.03 15.60
N VAL A 21 -0.83 -11.29 14.72
CA VAL A 21 -0.92 -9.84 14.59
C VAL A 21 -1.52 -9.46 13.25
N PHE A 22 -2.00 -8.22 13.10
CA PHE A 22 -2.38 -7.69 11.80
C PHE A 22 -1.23 -6.89 11.18
N ASN A 23 -0.98 -7.09 9.89
CA ASN A 23 -0.21 -6.15 9.08
C ASN A 23 -1.15 -5.00 8.69
N ARG A 24 -1.00 -3.84 9.34
CA ARG A 24 -2.01 -2.78 9.36
C ARG A 24 -1.46 -1.44 8.94
N SER A 25 -2.18 -0.76 8.05
CA SER A 25 -1.96 0.63 7.67
C SER A 25 -3.02 1.53 8.33
N PHE A 26 -2.61 2.76 8.67
CA PHE A 26 -3.48 3.77 9.27
C PHE A 26 -3.48 5.03 8.43
N LEU A 27 -4.64 5.67 8.33
CA LEU A 27 -4.77 7.06 7.94
C LEU A 27 -5.12 7.87 9.18
N PHE A 28 -4.35 8.93 9.41
CA PHE A 28 -4.62 9.90 10.48
C PHE A 28 -5.21 11.17 9.88
N SER A 29 -6.19 11.73 10.58
CA SER A 29 -6.72 13.07 10.29
C SER A 29 -5.76 14.17 10.74
N ASP A 30 -6.05 15.40 10.36
CA ASP A 30 -5.27 16.59 10.71
C ASP A 30 -5.20 16.86 12.23
N ASP A 31 -6.20 16.41 13.00
CA ASP A 31 -6.23 16.46 14.45
C ASP A 31 -5.50 15.27 15.12
N GLY A 32 -4.82 14.43 14.35
CA GLY A 32 -4.02 13.29 14.83
C GLY A 32 -4.85 12.06 15.23
N LYS A 33 -6.15 12.04 14.96
CA LYS A 33 -6.99 10.86 15.21
C LYS A 33 -6.89 9.85 14.08
N VAL A 34 -7.15 8.59 14.38
CA VAL A 34 -7.24 7.53 13.36
C VAL A 34 -8.54 7.72 12.56
N ALA A 35 -8.41 8.19 11.32
CA ALA A 35 -9.51 8.32 10.37
C ALA A 35 -9.90 6.95 9.77
N ALA A 36 -8.91 6.13 9.41
CA ALA A 36 -9.12 4.79 8.89
C ALA A 36 -7.99 3.84 9.26
N ARG A 37 -8.28 2.54 9.18
CA ARG A 37 -7.31 1.45 9.30
C ARG A 37 -7.63 0.37 8.29
N TYR A 38 -6.60 -0.18 7.68
CA TYR A 38 -6.69 -1.26 6.72
C TYR A 38 -5.80 -2.42 7.18
N ASP A 39 -6.35 -3.60 7.27
CA ASP A 39 -5.62 -4.84 7.52
C ASP A 39 -5.34 -5.53 6.19
N LYS A 40 -4.09 -5.83 5.92
CA LYS A 40 -3.64 -6.50 4.71
C LYS A 40 -4.46 -7.76 4.45
N ILE A 41 -5.03 -7.88 3.24
CA ILE A 41 -5.91 -9.00 2.88
C ILE A 41 -5.10 -10.19 2.37
N ASN A 42 -4.13 -9.96 1.49
CA ASN A 42 -3.41 -11.03 0.81
C ASN A 42 -2.05 -11.28 1.47
N MET A 43 -1.88 -12.46 2.06
CA MET A 43 -0.66 -12.83 2.76
C MET A 43 0.45 -13.26 1.79
N PHE A 44 1.69 -12.87 2.11
CA PHE A 44 2.87 -13.21 1.32
C PHE A 44 3.36 -14.62 1.69
N ASP A 45 2.63 -15.63 1.21
CA ASP A 45 2.97 -17.05 1.38
C ASP A 45 3.53 -17.54 0.04
N VAL A 46 4.85 -17.50 -0.11
CA VAL A 46 5.50 -17.80 -1.39
C VAL A 46 6.83 -18.53 -1.18
N THR A 47 7.19 -19.35 -2.16
CA THR A 47 8.55 -19.91 -2.30
C THR A 47 9.20 -19.26 -3.51
N LEU A 48 10.29 -18.56 -3.29
CA LEU A 48 11.07 -17.90 -4.34
C LEU A 48 12.18 -18.83 -4.86
N GLY A 49 12.82 -18.41 -5.94
CA GLY A 49 13.99 -19.11 -6.48
C GLY A 49 15.10 -19.25 -5.42
N GLY A 50 15.79 -20.38 -5.42
CA GLY A 50 16.82 -20.67 -4.40
C GLY A 50 16.30 -21.30 -3.09
N GLY A 51 15.00 -21.60 -2.99
CA GLY A 51 14.42 -22.28 -1.82
C GLY A 51 14.02 -21.31 -0.68
N GLU A 52 14.13 -20.00 -0.90
CA GLU A 52 13.70 -19.00 0.06
C GLU A 52 12.16 -19.00 0.20
N THR A 53 11.67 -19.32 1.38
CA THR A 53 10.23 -19.45 1.66
C THR A 53 9.77 -18.38 2.66
N TYR A 54 8.68 -17.71 2.32
CA TYR A 54 7.97 -16.77 3.19
C TYR A 54 6.59 -17.34 3.52
N LEU A 55 6.20 -17.27 4.78
CA LEU A 55 4.92 -17.76 5.27
C LEU A 55 4.33 -16.71 6.22
N GLU A 56 3.89 -15.57 5.65
CA GLU A 56 3.35 -14.44 6.42
C GLU A 56 2.11 -14.87 7.22
N SER A 57 1.27 -15.73 6.65
CA SER A 57 0.05 -16.22 7.32
C SER A 57 0.32 -17.03 8.58
N ALA A 58 1.55 -17.50 8.83
CA ALA A 58 1.89 -18.18 10.06
C ALA A 58 1.74 -17.28 11.29
N THR A 59 2.05 -15.99 11.17
CA THR A 59 2.08 -15.02 12.27
C THR A 59 1.13 -13.84 12.09
N VAL A 60 0.66 -13.60 10.86
CA VAL A 60 -0.21 -12.49 10.51
C VAL A 60 -1.61 -12.99 10.15
N GLU A 61 -2.62 -12.38 10.76
CA GLU A 61 -4.03 -12.62 10.45
C GLU A 61 -4.44 -11.78 9.25
N PRO A 62 -5.05 -12.36 8.19
CA PRO A 62 -5.51 -11.61 7.04
C PRO A 62 -6.70 -10.72 7.38
N GLY A 63 -6.71 -9.52 6.81
CA GLY A 63 -7.89 -8.66 6.76
C GLY A 63 -8.96 -9.22 5.83
N THR A 64 -10.18 -8.74 5.99
CA THR A 64 -11.34 -9.23 5.22
C THR A 64 -12.10 -8.13 4.47
N LYS A 65 -11.65 -6.87 4.57
CA LYS A 65 -12.38 -5.72 4.05
C LYS A 65 -11.47 -4.79 3.26
N ALA A 66 -11.89 -4.43 2.05
CA ALA A 66 -11.39 -3.25 1.36
C ALA A 66 -11.79 -1.98 2.14
N VAL A 67 -10.91 -1.00 2.19
CA VAL A 67 -11.13 0.25 2.92
C VAL A 67 -10.99 1.43 1.97
N LEU A 68 -12.07 2.19 1.85
CA LEU A 68 -12.13 3.49 1.22
C LEU A 68 -12.42 4.53 2.29
N VAL A 69 -11.69 5.64 2.27
CA VAL A 69 -11.84 6.72 3.25
C VAL A 69 -11.71 8.06 2.53
N GLU A 70 -12.42 9.07 3.02
CA GLU A 70 -12.25 10.45 2.60
C GLU A 70 -11.00 11.04 3.26
N GLY A 71 -10.11 11.56 2.45
CA GLY A 71 -8.89 12.23 2.85
C GLY A 71 -8.97 13.76 2.70
N PRO A 72 -7.82 14.45 2.69
CA PRO A 72 -7.75 15.89 2.48
C PRO A 72 -8.49 16.33 1.20
N MET A 73 -9.14 17.48 1.23
CA MET A 73 -9.92 18.07 0.14
C MET A 73 -11.02 17.15 -0.44
N GLY A 74 -11.52 16.20 0.35
CA GLY A 74 -12.53 15.26 -0.09
C GLY A 74 -12.04 14.12 -0.98
N ALA A 75 -10.72 13.97 -1.16
CA ALA A 75 -10.14 12.92 -1.99
C ALA A 75 -10.52 11.52 -1.46
N LYS A 76 -11.01 10.65 -2.33
CA LYS A 76 -11.32 9.26 -1.99
C LYS A 76 -10.07 8.40 -2.06
N ILE A 77 -9.63 7.90 -0.90
CA ILE A 77 -8.40 7.14 -0.73
C ILE A 77 -8.73 5.65 -0.53
N GLY A 78 -8.21 4.78 -1.38
CA GLY A 78 -8.21 3.33 -1.21
C GLY A 78 -6.91 2.86 -0.55
N MET A 79 -7.01 2.00 0.45
CA MET A 79 -5.86 1.52 1.21
C MET A 79 -5.51 0.08 0.83
N SER A 80 -4.22 -0.19 0.63
CA SER A 80 -3.70 -1.55 0.41
C SER A 80 -2.30 -1.67 1.01
N ILE A 81 -1.73 -2.88 1.08
CA ILE A 81 -0.39 -3.11 1.63
C ILE A 81 0.35 -4.14 0.77
N CYS A 82 1.50 -3.74 0.21
CA CYS A 82 2.54 -4.61 -0.32
C CYS A 82 2.02 -5.70 -1.29
N TYR A 83 1.92 -6.95 -0.84
CA TYR A 83 1.51 -8.10 -1.66
C TYR A 83 0.10 -7.96 -2.26
N ASP A 84 -0.78 -7.15 -1.67
CA ASP A 84 -2.08 -6.80 -2.25
C ASP A 84 -1.94 -6.23 -3.67
N LEU A 85 -0.80 -5.58 -3.98
CA LEU A 85 -0.48 -5.06 -5.31
C LEU A 85 -0.65 -6.09 -6.44
N ARG A 86 -0.50 -7.39 -6.15
CA ARG A 86 -0.63 -8.46 -7.14
C ARG A 86 -2.09 -8.85 -7.45
N PHE A 87 -3.04 -8.36 -6.67
CA PHE A 87 -4.44 -8.79 -6.72
C PHE A 87 -5.33 -7.70 -7.35
N ALA A 88 -5.43 -7.70 -8.69
CA ALA A 88 -6.23 -6.75 -9.46
C ALA A 88 -7.68 -6.58 -8.97
N PRO A 89 -8.40 -7.62 -8.49
CA PRO A 89 -9.77 -7.46 -8.02
C PRO A 89 -9.96 -6.40 -6.92
N LEU A 90 -8.98 -6.21 -6.01
CA LEU A 90 -9.03 -5.17 -4.99
C LEU A 90 -9.05 -3.77 -5.64
N TYR A 91 -8.17 -3.53 -6.61
CA TYR A 91 -8.06 -2.25 -7.30
C TYR A 91 -9.24 -1.97 -8.22
N ASN A 92 -9.78 -3.01 -8.85
CA ASN A 92 -11.03 -2.91 -9.62
C ASN A 92 -12.22 -2.52 -8.73
N ALA A 93 -12.30 -3.08 -7.51
CA ALA A 93 -13.32 -2.67 -6.54
C ALA A 93 -13.14 -1.20 -6.13
N TYR A 94 -11.91 -0.74 -5.93
CA TYR A 94 -11.63 0.67 -5.66
C TYR A 94 -12.01 1.58 -6.82
N ALA A 95 -11.68 1.21 -8.06
CA ALA A 95 -12.09 1.97 -9.24
C ALA A 95 -13.62 2.13 -9.32
N LYS A 96 -14.37 1.03 -9.13
CA LYS A 96 -15.84 1.03 -9.09
C LYS A 96 -16.42 1.86 -7.94
N ALA A 97 -15.73 1.91 -6.81
CA ALA A 97 -16.11 2.74 -5.67
C ALA A 97 -15.75 4.23 -5.83
N GLY A 98 -15.07 4.59 -6.94
CA GLY A 98 -14.68 5.96 -7.25
C GLY A 98 -13.43 6.45 -6.51
N VAL A 99 -12.54 5.55 -6.07
CA VAL A 99 -11.26 5.90 -5.45
C VAL A 99 -10.41 6.74 -6.40
N GLU A 100 -9.81 7.80 -5.89
CA GLU A 100 -8.98 8.75 -6.67
C GLU A 100 -7.48 8.55 -6.37
N ILE A 101 -7.16 8.11 -5.15
CA ILE A 101 -5.79 7.84 -4.70
C ILE A 101 -5.74 6.45 -4.08
N VAL A 102 -4.77 5.65 -4.46
CA VAL A 102 -4.48 4.36 -3.80
C VAL A 102 -3.15 4.44 -3.09
N THR A 103 -3.10 3.99 -1.84
CA THR A 103 -1.85 3.89 -1.07
C THR A 103 -1.38 2.44 -1.00
N ILE A 104 -0.06 2.22 -1.21
CA ILE A 104 0.55 0.89 -1.26
C ILE A 104 1.89 0.87 -0.51
N PRO A 105 1.90 1.06 0.82
CA PRO A 105 3.14 0.89 1.59
C PRO A 105 3.67 -0.54 1.45
N SER A 106 4.97 -0.69 1.23
CA SER A 106 5.54 -1.97 0.80
C SER A 106 6.95 -2.20 1.33
N ALA A 107 7.33 -3.49 1.35
CA ALA A 107 8.69 -3.98 1.56
C ALA A 107 8.92 -5.18 0.62
N PHE A 108 9.09 -4.92 -0.69
CA PHE A 108 9.33 -5.97 -1.68
C PHE A 108 10.72 -6.57 -1.51
N THR A 109 10.84 -7.88 -1.71
CA THR A 109 12.17 -8.51 -1.83
C THR A 109 12.90 -7.94 -3.05
N VAL A 110 14.22 -7.88 -3.01
CA VAL A 110 15.02 -7.31 -4.11
C VAL A 110 14.72 -7.97 -5.46
N PRO A 111 14.69 -9.32 -5.60
CA PRO A 111 14.41 -9.94 -6.88
C PRO A 111 13.02 -9.63 -7.44
N THR A 112 12.00 -9.65 -6.58
CA THR A 112 10.63 -9.35 -7.03
C THR A 112 10.41 -7.86 -7.25
N GLY A 113 11.13 -7.01 -6.53
CA GLY A 113 11.12 -5.58 -6.72
C GLY A 113 11.68 -5.18 -8.08
N GLN A 114 12.87 -5.66 -8.40
CA GLN A 114 13.53 -5.42 -9.70
C GLN A 114 12.65 -5.86 -10.87
N ALA A 115 12.02 -7.02 -10.78
CA ALA A 115 11.24 -7.57 -11.87
C ALA A 115 9.82 -6.98 -12.00
N HIS A 116 9.18 -6.59 -10.90
CA HIS A 116 7.72 -6.38 -10.90
C HIS A 116 7.25 -5.04 -10.33
N TRP A 117 8.03 -4.38 -9.45
CA TRP A 117 7.55 -3.25 -8.64
C TRP A 117 6.96 -2.14 -9.49
N GLU A 118 7.76 -1.51 -10.34
CA GLU A 118 7.31 -0.38 -11.17
C GLU A 118 6.20 -0.80 -12.14
N THR A 119 6.36 -1.97 -12.79
CA THR A 119 5.37 -2.48 -13.73
C THR A 119 3.99 -2.64 -13.09
N LEU A 120 3.93 -3.26 -11.89
CA LEU A 120 2.66 -3.48 -11.20
C LEU A 120 2.06 -2.17 -10.67
N ILE A 121 2.85 -1.27 -10.11
CA ILE A 121 2.37 0.03 -9.63
C ILE A 121 1.72 0.81 -10.78
N ARG A 122 2.40 0.89 -11.93
CA ARG A 122 1.88 1.56 -13.12
C ARG A 122 0.62 0.87 -13.68
N ALA A 123 0.61 -0.46 -13.67
CA ALA A 123 -0.57 -1.21 -14.08
C ALA A 123 -1.78 -0.89 -13.19
N ARG A 124 -1.61 -0.84 -11.86
CA ARG A 124 -2.70 -0.48 -10.94
C ARG A 124 -3.19 0.94 -11.12
N ALA A 125 -2.28 1.89 -11.35
CA ALA A 125 -2.65 3.27 -11.66
C ALA A 125 -3.51 3.36 -12.94
N ILE A 126 -3.12 2.65 -14.00
CA ILE A 126 -3.81 2.63 -15.29
C ILE A 126 -5.17 1.91 -15.17
N GLU A 127 -5.21 0.72 -14.57
CA GLU A 127 -6.43 -0.10 -14.47
C GLU A 127 -7.49 0.54 -13.55
N ALA A 128 -7.06 1.09 -12.41
CA ALA A 128 -7.96 1.77 -11.48
C ALA A 128 -8.24 3.23 -11.87
N MET A 129 -7.48 3.77 -12.84
CA MET A 129 -7.52 5.18 -13.23
C MET A 129 -7.46 6.12 -12.02
N SER A 130 -6.47 5.87 -11.16
CA SER A 130 -6.26 6.54 -9.88
C SER A 130 -4.79 6.88 -9.72
N PHE A 131 -4.49 7.92 -8.94
CA PHE A 131 -3.12 8.11 -8.46
C PHE A 131 -2.70 6.96 -7.57
N VAL A 132 -1.41 6.59 -7.62
CA VAL A 132 -0.83 5.62 -6.71
C VAL A 132 0.30 6.28 -5.93
N ILE A 133 0.25 6.18 -4.60
CA ILE A 133 1.31 6.59 -3.68
C ILE A 133 1.87 5.32 -3.04
N ALA A 134 3.09 4.96 -3.41
CA ALA A 134 3.71 3.70 -3.04
C ALA A 134 5.03 3.92 -2.29
N PRO A 135 4.99 4.24 -0.97
CA PRO A 135 6.19 4.28 -0.15
C PRO A 135 6.74 2.86 0.01
N ALA A 136 8.04 2.70 -0.15
CA ALA A 136 8.69 1.40 -0.11
C ALA A 136 9.92 1.40 0.81
N GLN A 137 9.97 0.43 1.73
CA GLN A 137 11.16 0.20 2.53
C GLN A 137 12.27 -0.41 1.66
N GLY A 138 13.49 0.11 1.81
CA GLY A 138 14.68 -0.32 1.10
C GLY A 138 15.84 -0.63 2.03
N GLY A 139 16.89 -1.22 1.45
CA GLY A 139 18.15 -1.50 2.14
C GLY A 139 18.18 -2.85 2.86
N ARG A 140 19.21 -3.03 3.67
CA ARG A 140 19.43 -4.23 4.48
C ARG A 140 18.84 -4.05 5.88
N HIS A 141 18.21 -5.09 6.39
CA HIS A 141 17.58 -5.15 7.70
C HIS A 141 18.40 -6.01 8.67
N ASP A 142 18.19 -5.81 9.99
CA ASP A 142 18.94 -6.51 11.05
C ASP A 142 18.79 -8.03 11.02
N ASP A 143 17.69 -8.53 10.46
CA ASP A 143 17.43 -9.96 10.26
C ASP A 143 18.15 -10.56 9.03
N GLY A 144 19.00 -9.78 8.35
CA GLY A 144 19.78 -10.18 7.19
C GLY A 144 19.06 -10.11 5.84
N ARG A 145 17.75 -9.83 5.83
CA ARG A 145 16.98 -9.62 4.60
C ARG A 145 17.33 -8.29 3.96
N ALA A 146 17.04 -8.18 2.67
CA ALA A 146 17.12 -6.92 1.94
C ALA A 146 15.79 -6.65 1.22
N THR A 147 15.39 -5.38 1.18
CA THR A 147 14.21 -4.93 0.44
C THR A 147 14.55 -3.91 -0.62
N TYR A 148 13.71 -3.82 -1.65
CA TYR A 148 14.03 -3.15 -2.91
C TYR A 148 13.97 -1.62 -2.81
N GLY A 149 13.14 -1.05 -1.93
CA GLY A 149 12.93 0.40 -1.87
C GLY A 149 12.20 0.93 -3.11
N HIS A 150 12.70 2.02 -3.70
CA HIS A 150 12.18 2.64 -4.91
C HIS A 150 10.74 3.16 -4.75
N SER A 151 10.50 3.93 -3.66
CA SER A 151 9.22 4.63 -3.46
C SER A 151 8.84 5.43 -4.70
N MET A 152 7.54 5.41 -5.08
CA MET A 152 7.10 6.15 -6.26
C MET A 152 5.68 6.71 -6.13
N ILE A 153 5.40 7.74 -6.92
CA ILE A 153 4.08 8.33 -7.13
C ILE A 153 3.78 8.27 -8.62
N VAL A 154 2.61 7.74 -8.97
CA VAL A 154 2.18 7.51 -10.36
C VAL A 154 0.81 8.13 -10.59
N ASP A 155 0.60 8.76 -11.74
CA ASP A 155 -0.67 9.35 -12.13
C ASP A 155 -1.66 8.34 -12.75
N PRO A 156 -2.93 8.71 -12.95
CA PRO A 156 -3.95 7.82 -13.53
C PRO A 156 -3.63 7.35 -14.97
N TRP A 157 -2.70 8.00 -15.68
CA TRP A 157 -2.26 7.62 -17.02
C TRP A 157 -1.07 6.65 -17.00
N GLY A 158 -0.55 6.33 -15.80
CA GLY A 158 0.61 5.47 -15.63
C GLY A 158 1.96 6.19 -15.75
N LYS A 159 1.96 7.53 -15.78
CA LYS A 159 3.20 8.31 -15.75
C LYS A 159 3.75 8.37 -14.34
N VAL A 160 5.02 8.05 -14.18
CA VAL A 160 5.75 8.23 -12.91
C VAL A 160 5.98 9.71 -12.69
N LEU A 161 5.36 10.29 -11.66
CA LEU A 161 5.48 11.70 -11.29
C LEU A 161 6.74 11.95 -10.45
N ALA A 162 7.03 11.03 -9.53
CA ALA A 162 8.22 11.07 -8.69
C ALA A 162 8.65 9.65 -8.31
N LYS A 163 9.95 9.42 -8.18
CA LYS A 163 10.52 8.12 -7.83
C LYS A 163 11.87 8.30 -7.13
N LEU A 164 12.15 7.46 -6.12
CA LEU A 164 13.51 7.21 -5.64
C LEU A 164 14.11 6.09 -6.47
N ASP A 165 15.31 6.31 -7.03
CA ASP A 165 16.00 5.31 -7.87
C ASP A 165 16.99 4.44 -7.05
N HIS A 166 16.75 4.34 -5.75
CA HIS A 166 17.62 3.67 -4.79
C HIS A 166 16.82 3.09 -3.62
N ASP A 167 17.46 2.35 -2.76
CA ASP A 167 16.93 1.73 -1.55
C ASP A 167 17.34 2.47 -0.25
N GLU A 168 17.99 3.63 -0.37
CA GLU A 168 18.39 4.47 0.74
C GLU A 168 17.22 5.32 1.30
N LEU A 169 17.45 5.94 2.45
CA LEU A 169 16.52 6.88 3.05
C LEU A 169 16.25 8.09 2.15
N GLY A 170 14.98 8.45 1.99
CA GLY A 170 14.59 9.62 1.21
C GLY A 170 13.09 9.87 1.25
N PHE A 171 12.69 10.95 0.62
CA PHE A 171 11.28 11.27 0.38
C PHE A 171 11.08 11.84 -1.02
N ILE A 172 9.87 11.74 -1.53
CA ILE A 172 9.44 12.31 -2.81
C ILE A 172 8.13 13.07 -2.61
N VAL A 173 7.93 14.09 -3.43
CA VAL A 173 6.72 14.91 -3.44
C VAL A 173 6.23 15.06 -4.87
N ALA A 174 4.92 15.08 -5.06
CA ALA A 174 4.26 15.41 -6.33
C ALA A 174 2.93 16.13 -6.07
N ASP A 175 2.57 17.03 -6.96
CA ASP A 175 1.23 17.62 -7.00
C ASP A 175 0.27 16.64 -7.69
N LEU A 176 -0.90 16.41 -7.07
CA LEU A 176 -1.93 15.52 -7.59
C LEU A 176 -3.15 16.34 -8.01
N ASP A 177 -3.35 16.48 -9.33
CA ASP A 177 -4.56 17.09 -9.88
C ASP A 177 -5.68 16.04 -9.94
N LEU A 178 -6.59 16.08 -8.97
CA LEU A 178 -7.67 15.09 -8.87
C LEU A 178 -8.66 15.14 -10.02
N GLU A 179 -8.77 16.28 -10.75
CA GLU A 179 -9.61 16.38 -11.95
C GLU A 179 -9.11 15.44 -13.06
N MET A 180 -7.83 15.12 -13.07
CA MET A 180 -7.24 14.16 -14.00
C MET A 180 -7.88 12.76 -13.89
N VAL A 181 -8.33 12.36 -12.70
CA VAL A 181 -9.01 11.05 -12.50
C VAL A 181 -10.29 11.00 -13.31
N ALA A 182 -11.16 12.00 -13.16
CA ALA A 182 -12.42 12.08 -13.91
C ALA A 182 -12.18 12.18 -15.43
N ALA A 183 -11.22 13.01 -15.83
CA ALA A 183 -10.84 13.17 -17.23
C ALA A 183 -10.31 11.86 -17.86
N THR A 184 -9.51 11.10 -17.12
CA THR A 184 -8.98 9.81 -17.57
C THR A 184 -10.09 8.78 -17.71
N ARG A 185 -10.96 8.66 -16.72
CA ARG A 185 -12.13 7.75 -16.74
C ARG A 185 -13.10 8.04 -17.87
N ALA A 186 -13.31 9.31 -18.20
CA ALA A 186 -14.15 9.70 -19.34
C ALA A 186 -13.54 9.29 -20.70
N LYS A 187 -12.21 9.29 -20.81
CA LYS A 187 -11.52 8.91 -22.06
C LYS A 187 -11.51 7.39 -22.27
N ILE A 188 -11.31 6.61 -21.22
CA ILE A 188 -11.18 5.14 -21.31
C ILE A 188 -12.03 4.52 -20.21
N PRO A 189 -13.32 4.19 -20.45
CA PRO A 189 -14.22 3.68 -19.42
C PRO A 189 -14.01 2.17 -19.14
N ALA A 190 -12.76 1.71 -19.04
CA ALA A 190 -12.42 0.29 -18.83
C ALA A 190 -12.53 -0.18 -17.36
N TRP A 191 -12.87 0.72 -16.45
CA TRP A 191 -13.01 0.49 -15.01
C TRP A 191 -14.43 0.03 -14.59
N GLN A 192 -15.39 -0.04 -15.52
CA GLN A 192 -16.80 -0.36 -15.28
C GLN A 192 -17.05 -1.83 -14.93
#